data_3e03e02ab64426396582683070c66700
#
_entry.id   3e03e02ab64426396582683070c66700
#
_cell.length_a   1.000
_cell.length_b   1.000
_cell.length_c   1.000
_cell.angle_alpha   90.00
_cell.angle_beta   90.00
_cell.angle_gamma   90.00
#
_symmetry.space_group_name_H-M   'P 1'
#
loop_
_entity.id
_entity.type
_entity.pdbx_description
1 polymer ?
#
loop_
_entity_poly.entity_id
_entity_poly.type
_entity_poly.pdbx_seq_one_letter_code
_entity_poly.pdbx_strand_id
1 'polypeptide(L)'
;MKLGGEKRYCTFLFTDVRGFTNLSEKLPPEQVTDIMNKVLTEQVTCIQAHGGMVDKFIGDACMAIFNAPLDIDEHEKRAIACAQDMRTAINRLQKTLPEPVAIGIGVNSGEAVIGNMGSDTRFDYSAIGDAVNTAARLESATKEVGEDILIGENTAKNCDFKLKSLKPIKVKGKKNYLKIYTV
;
A
#
# COMPACT_ATOMS: atom_id res chain seq x y z
N MET A 1 23.13 14.70 -7.50
CA MET A 1 22.36 13.45 -7.57
C MET A 1 21.97 13.24 -9.02
N LYS A 2 22.14 12.04 -9.58
CA LYS A 2 21.82 11.81 -11.01
C LYS A 2 20.43 11.21 -11.13
N LEU A 3 19.68 11.60 -12.18
CA LEU A 3 18.48 10.89 -12.62
C LEU A 3 18.87 9.48 -13.05
N GLY A 4 18.00 8.51 -12.82
CA GLY A 4 18.16 7.13 -13.21
C GLY A 4 17.70 6.17 -12.13
N GLY A 5 17.59 4.93 -12.51
CA GLY A 5 17.13 3.88 -11.62
C GLY A 5 17.78 2.54 -11.92
N GLU A 6 17.65 1.64 -10.98
CA GLU A 6 18.08 0.25 -11.10
C GLU A 6 16.88 -0.69 -11.10
N LYS A 7 17.00 -1.81 -11.78
CA LYS A 7 16.02 -2.89 -11.74
C LYS A 7 16.18 -3.66 -10.44
N ARG A 8 15.13 -3.69 -9.63
CA ARG A 8 15.10 -4.41 -8.34
C ARG A 8 13.82 -5.20 -8.18
N TYR A 9 13.92 -6.32 -7.49
CA TYR A 9 12.76 -7.08 -7.03
C TYR A 9 12.35 -6.56 -5.65
N CYS A 10 11.15 -5.97 -5.57
CA CYS A 10 10.65 -5.34 -4.35
C CYS A 10 9.22 -5.76 -4.08
N THR A 11 8.75 -5.45 -2.87
CA THR A 11 7.32 -5.53 -2.52
C THR A 11 6.76 -4.13 -2.39
N PHE A 12 5.62 -3.91 -3.03
CA PHE A 12 4.90 -2.64 -3.07
C PHE A 12 3.61 -2.76 -2.27
N LEU A 13 3.32 -1.76 -1.46
CA LEU A 13 2.13 -1.67 -0.64
C LEU A 13 1.42 -0.36 -0.97
N PHE A 14 0.16 -0.46 -1.36
CA PHE A 14 -0.73 0.68 -1.57
C PHE A 14 -1.86 0.65 -0.56
N THR A 15 -2.23 1.82 -0.07
CA THR A 15 -3.36 1.98 0.85
C THR A 15 -4.34 3.01 0.31
N ASP A 16 -5.58 2.91 0.76
CA ASP A 16 -6.60 3.94 0.59
C ASP A 16 -7.51 3.96 1.81
N VAL A 17 -7.89 5.14 2.27
CA VAL A 17 -8.76 5.30 3.43
C VAL A 17 -10.20 5.43 2.96
N ARG A 18 -11.02 4.45 3.34
CA ARG A 18 -12.45 4.44 3.02
C ARG A 18 -13.22 5.32 4.00
N GLY A 19 -14.24 6.00 3.50
CA GLY A 19 -15.09 6.89 4.30
C GLY A 19 -14.54 8.31 4.44
N PHE A 20 -13.35 8.60 3.91
CA PHE A 20 -12.70 9.90 4.05
C PHE A 20 -13.49 11.01 3.35
N THR A 21 -14.09 10.77 2.20
CA THR A 21 -14.94 11.73 1.48
C THR A 21 -16.14 12.14 2.34
N ASN A 22 -16.87 11.16 2.90
CA ASN A 22 -18.01 11.44 3.79
C ASN A 22 -17.58 12.24 5.02
N LEU A 23 -16.43 11.91 5.59
CA LEU A 23 -15.86 12.59 6.74
C LEU A 23 -15.53 14.05 6.39
N SER A 24 -14.92 14.29 5.23
CA SER A 24 -14.55 15.64 4.77
C SER A 24 -15.77 16.52 4.42
N GLU A 25 -16.91 15.93 4.05
CA GLU A 25 -18.15 16.65 3.79
C GLU A 25 -18.89 17.05 5.08
N LYS A 26 -18.71 16.28 6.16
CA LYS A 26 -19.44 16.46 7.42
C LYS A 26 -18.71 17.28 8.46
N LEU A 27 -17.39 17.35 8.40
CA LEU A 27 -16.55 17.97 9.42
C LEU A 27 -15.87 19.25 8.92
N PRO A 28 -15.56 20.19 9.85
CA PRO A 28 -14.74 21.36 9.51
C PRO A 28 -13.36 20.96 8.97
N PRO A 29 -12.77 21.73 8.04
CA PRO A 29 -11.47 21.41 7.42
C PRO A 29 -10.34 21.13 8.41
N GLU A 30 -10.31 21.83 9.53
CA GLU A 30 -9.29 21.63 10.58
C GLU A 30 -9.40 20.24 11.21
N GLN A 31 -10.61 19.78 11.49
CA GLN A 31 -10.84 18.44 12.04
C GLN A 31 -10.51 17.34 11.01
N VAL A 32 -10.84 17.57 9.74
CA VAL A 32 -10.49 16.67 8.65
C VAL A 32 -8.98 16.53 8.54
N THR A 33 -8.24 17.64 8.62
CA THR A 33 -6.77 17.66 8.58
C THR A 33 -6.18 16.90 9.77
N ASP A 34 -6.70 17.09 10.97
CA ASP A 34 -6.23 16.37 12.16
C ASP A 34 -6.45 14.86 12.05
N ILE A 35 -7.60 14.45 11.53
CA ILE A 35 -7.89 13.03 11.31
C ILE A 35 -6.98 12.46 10.22
N MET A 36 -6.78 13.17 9.11
CA MET A 36 -5.85 12.80 8.05
C MET A 36 -4.45 12.56 8.61
N ASN A 37 -3.94 13.51 9.38
CA ASN A 37 -2.61 13.41 9.98
C ASN A 37 -2.48 12.22 10.92
N LYS A 38 -3.51 11.90 11.70
CA LYS A 38 -3.53 10.71 12.57
C LYS A 38 -3.49 9.43 11.74
N VAL A 39 -4.32 9.34 10.70
CA VAL A 39 -4.38 8.17 9.81
C VAL A 39 -3.06 7.96 9.08
N LEU A 40 -2.47 9.01 8.52
CA LEU A 40 -1.17 8.94 7.84
C LEU A 40 -0.05 8.58 8.81
N THR A 41 -0.06 9.11 10.03
CA THR A 41 0.93 8.79 11.06
C THR A 41 0.91 7.31 11.43
N GLU A 42 -0.26 6.71 11.62
CA GLU A 42 -0.38 5.27 11.88
C GLU A 42 0.17 4.44 10.70
N GLN A 43 -0.12 4.83 9.47
CA GLN A 43 0.41 4.15 8.27
C GLN A 43 1.95 4.23 8.21
N VAL A 44 2.51 5.43 8.37
CA VAL A 44 3.97 5.64 8.34
C VAL A 44 4.66 4.85 9.45
N THR A 45 4.10 4.87 10.65
CA THR A 45 4.63 4.13 11.80
C THR A 45 4.70 2.62 11.51
N CYS A 46 3.63 2.04 10.95
CA CYS A 46 3.62 0.63 10.57
C CYS A 46 4.66 0.33 9.46
N ILE A 47 4.74 1.17 8.42
CA ILE A 47 5.68 0.98 7.31
C ILE A 47 7.13 0.98 7.83
N GLN A 48 7.49 1.97 8.64
CA GLN A 48 8.85 2.10 9.19
C GLN A 48 9.19 0.97 10.17
N ALA A 49 8.24 0.55 11.00
CA ALA A 49 8.44 -0.57 11.95
C ALA A 49 8.76 -1.88 11.24
N HIS A 50 8.27 -2.08 10.02
CA HIS A 50 8.54 -3.26 9.19
C HIS A 50 9.69 -3.07 8.19
N GLY A 51 10.41 -1.95 8.24
CA GLY A 51 11.56 -1.66 7.38
C GLY A 51 11.20 -1.21 5.97
N GLY A 52 9.96 -0.82 5.73
CA GLY A 52 9.52 -0.21 4.49
C GLY A 52 9.89 1.26 4.39
N MET A 53 9.95 1.75 3.17
CA MET A 53 10.12 3.15 2.83
C MET A 53 8.78 3.73 2.35
N VAL A 54 8.36 4.86 2.90
CA VAL A 54 7.24 5.63 2.33
C VAL A 54 7.74 6.32 1.06
N ASP A 55 7.13 6.00 -0.08
CA ASP A 55 7.43 6.67 -1.34
C ASP A 55 6.71 8.02 -1.40
N LYS A 56 5.40 8.00 -1.33
CA LYS A 56 4.58 9.21 -1.41
C LYS A 56 3.21 9.03 -0.79
N PHE A 57 2.59 10.17 -0.47
CA PHE A 57 1.17 10.26 -0.22
C PHE A 57 0.44 10.71 -1.49
N ILE A 58 -0.73 10.15 -1.75
CA ILE A 58 -1.61 10.49 -2.85
C ILE A 58 -2.97 10.79 -2.23
N GLY A 59 -3.17 12.03 -1.77
CA GLY A 59 -4.31 12.38 -0.92
C GLY A 59 -4.24 11.65 0.42
N ASP A 60 -5.25 10.83 0.70
CA ASP A 60 -5.34 9.93 1.86
C ASP A 60 -4.72 8.55 1.63
N ALA A 61 -4.24 8.30 0.42
CA ALA A 61 -3.54 7.08 0.04
C ALA A 61 -2.04 7.19 0.32
N CYS A 62 -1.42 6.05 0.58
CA CYS A 62 0.02 5.92 0.80
C CYS A 62 0.59 4.83 -0.10
N MET A 63 1.75 5.09 -0.68
CA MET A 63 2.56 4.10 -1.37
C MET A 63 3.84 3.83 -0.59
N ALA A 64 4.14 2.56 -0.35
CA ALA A 64 5.36 2.13 0.30
C ALA A 64 6.12 1.07 -0.51
N ILE A 65 7.43 1.05 -0.35
CA ILE A 65 8.34 0.12 -1.00
C ILE A 65 9.14 -0.63 0.07
N PHE A 66 9.20 -1.95 -0.05
CA PHE A 66 10.02 -2.83 0.78
C PHE A 66 11.14 -3.44 -0.07
N ASN A 67 12.34 -3.48 0.45
CA ASN A 67 13.59 -3.89 -0.23
C ASN A 67 14.20 -2.80 -1.14
N ALA A 68 13.95 -1.54 -0.83
CA ALA A 68 14.64 -0.39 -1.42
C ALA A 68 14.53 0.83 -0.47
N PRO A 69 15.51 1.73 -0.47
CA PRO A 69 16.79 1.70 -1.16
C PRO A 69 17.78 0.68 -0.61
N LEU A 70 17.55 0.17 0.61
CA LEU A 70 18.36 -0.83 1.27
C LEU A 70 17.74 -2.22 1.09
N ASP A 71 18.59 -3.24 1.02
CA ASP A 71 18.13 -4.63 1.03
C ASP A 71 17.57 -4.98 2.41
N ILE A 72 16.42 -5.65 2.42
CA ILE A 72 15.84 -6.21 3.64
C ILE A 72 15.41 -7.66 3.38
N ASP A 73 15.73 -8.51 4.33
CA ASP A 73 15.33 -9.92 4.26
C ASP A 73 13.82 -10.05 4.49
N GLU A 74 13.21 -11.06 3.86
CA GLU A 74 11.80 -11.41 4.00
C GLU A 74 10.86 -10.22 3.71
N HIS A 75 11.19 -9.38 2.73
CA HIS A 75 10.42 -8.16 2.45
C HIS A 75 8.95 -8.42 2.12
N GLU A 76 8.60 -9.55 1.50
CA GLU A 76 7.23 -9.96 1.25
C GLU A 76 6.46 -10.19 2.57
N LYS A 77 7.05 -10.94 3.47
CA LYS A 77 6.50 -11.23 4.79
C LYS A 77 6.34 -9.96 5.62
N ARG A 78 7.36 -9.10 5.60
CA ARG A 78 7.33 -7.80 6.30
C ARG A 78 6.23 -6.89 5.77
N ALA A 79 6.00 -6.85 4.46
CA ALA A 79 4.93 -6.06 3.86
C ALA A 79 3.53 -6.59 4.27
N ILE A 80 3.35 -7.91 4.33
CA ILE A 80 2.10 -8.52 4.80
C ILE A 80 1.87 -8.21 6.29
N ALA A 81 2.88 -8.38 7.14
CA ALA A 81 2.80 -8.04 8.56
C ALA A 81 2.48 -6.56 8.77
N CYS A 82 3.11 -5.67 7.98
CA CYS A 82 2.80 -4.24 7.97
C CYS A 82 1.32 -3.99 7.64
N ALA A 83 0.78 -4.66 6.63
CA ALA A 83 -0.63 -4.52 6.24
C ALA A 83 -1.58 -4.95 7.38
N GLN A 84 -1.28 -6.05 8.09
CA GLN A 84 -2.07 -6.51 9.23
C GLN A 84 -2.03 -5.53 10.40
N ASP A 85 -0.84 -5.03 10.74
CA ASP A 85 -0.66 -4.05 11.81
C ASP A 85 -1.36 -2.73 11.49
N MET A 86 -1.26 -2.30 10.22
CA MET A 86 -1.92 -1.09 9.74
C MET A 86 -3.44 -1.22 9.82
N ARG A 87 -4.02 -2.35 9.40
CA ARG A 87 -5.45 -2.63 9.58
C ARG A 87 -5.86 -2.56 11.05
N THR A 88 -5.07 -3.15 11.93
CA THR A 88 -5.31 -3.15 13.38
C THR A 88 -5.23 -1.73 13.96
N ALA A 89 -4.23 -0.93 13.55
CA ALA A 89 -4.05 0.44 14.00
C ALA A 89 -5.22 1.34 13.57
N ILE A 90 -5.65 1.25 12.32
CA ILE A 90 -6.80 2.03 11.82
C ILE A 90 -8.11 1.58 12.48
N ASN A 91 -8.32 0.28 12.69
CA ASN A 91 -9.49 -0.22 13.42
C ASN A 91 -9.53 0.24 14.89
N ARG A 92 -8.38 0.46 15.51
CA ARG A 92 -8.27 1.07 16.84
C ARG A 92 -8.56 2.57 16.78
N LEU A 93 -7.95 3.27 15.83
CA LEU A 93 -8.10 4.72 15.66
C LEU A 93 -9.55 5.11 15.36
N GLN A 94 -10.27 4.39 14.50
CA GLN A 94 -11.65 4.71 14.13
C GLN A 94 -12.60 4.78 15.33
N LYS A 95 -12.31 4.05 16.43
CA LYS A 95 -13.14 4.10 17.64
C LYS A 95 -13.10 5.45 18.36
N THR A 96 -12.11 6.28 18.05
CA THR A 96 -11.90 7.62 18.60
C THR A 96 -12.38 8.73 17.65
N LEU A 97 -12.81 8.37 16.44
CA LEU A 97 -13.22 9.32 15.41
C LEU A 97 -14.72 9.51 15.42
N PRO A 98 -15.21 10.73 15.05
CA PRO A 98 -16.64 11.01 14.98
C PRO A 98 -17.37 10.31 13.84
N GLU A 99 -16.63 9.90 12.80
CA GLU A 99 -17.14 9.16 11.65
C GLU A 99 -16.25 7.93 11.38
N PRO A 100 -16.83 6.82 10.94
CA PRO A 100 -16.07 5.60 10.70
C PRO A 100 -15.14 5.74 9.49
N VAL A 101 -13.92 5.29 9.66
CA VAL A 101 -12.93 5.12 8.57
C VAL A 101 -12.46 3.68 8.53
N ALA A 102 -12.12 3.21 7.36
CA ALA A 102 -11.52 1.89 7.14
C ALA A 102 -10.37 2.02 6.15
N ILE A 103 -9.55 0.98 6.03
CA ILE A 103 -8.41 0.99 5.12
C ILE A 103 -8.52 -0.18 4.14
N GLY A 104 -8.22 0.10 2.86
CA GLY A 104 -7.96 -0.91 1.84
C GLY A 104 -6.47 -0.98 1.56
N ILE A 105 -5.92 -2.18 1.45
CA ILE A 105 -4.49 -2.41 1.26
C ILE A 105 -4.26 -3.41 0.15
N GLY A 106 -3.41 -3.05 -0.81
CA GLY A 106 -2.93 -3.94 -1.86
C GLY A 106 -1.43 -4.18 -1.72
N VAL A 107 -1.01 -5.44 -1.74
CA VAL A 107 0.39 -5.84 -1.63
C VAL A 107 0.77 -6.71 -2.81
N ASN A 108 1.83 -6.35 -3.53
CA ASN A 108 2.35 -7.13 -4.64
C ASN A 108 3.86 -7.05 -4.75
N SER A 109 4.49 -8.13 -5.17
CA SER A 109 5.93 -8.21 -5.35
C SER A 109 6.31 -8.44 -6.81
N GLY A 110 7.42 -7.88 -7.23
CA GLY A 110 7.96 -8.07 -8.56
C GLY A 110 9.07 -7.09 -8.88
N GLU A 111 9.62 -7.24 -10.09
CA GLU A 111 10.64 -6.35 -10.59
C GLU A 111 10.04 -4.98 -10.96
N ALA A 112 10.76 -3.93 -10.61
CA ALA A 112 10.49 -2.56 -11.00
C ALA A 112 11.80 -1.79 -11.19
N VAL A 113 11.74 -0.67 -11.89
CA VAL A 113 12.85 0.29 -11.93
C VAL A 113 12.66 1.25 -10.76
N ILE A 114 13.65 1.31 -9.89
CA ILE A 114 13.64 2.12 -8.67
C ILE A 114 14.78 3.12 -8.73
N GLY A 115 14.50 4.37 -8.44
CA GLY A 115 15.50 5.42 -8.46
C GLY A 115 14.93 6.82 -8.52
N ASN A 116 15.81 7.79 -8.82
CA ASN A 116 15.41 9.19 -8.96
C ASN A 116 14.71 9.41 -10.30
N MET A 117 13.44 9.75 -10.26
CA MET A 117 12.58 9.94 -11.41
C MET A 117 11.99 11.35 -11.42
N GLY A 118 11.98 11.98 -12.57
CA GLY A 118 11.44 13.34 -12.73
C GLY A 118 12.18 14.15 -13.82
N SER A 119 12.27 15.44 -13.59
CA SER A 119 13.01 16.37 -14.45
C SER A 119 14.38 16.70 -13.84
N ASP A 120 15.21 17.41 -14.58
CA ASP A 120 16.53 17.85 -14.11
C ASP A 120 16.48 18.76 -12.86
N THR A 121 15.34 19.40 -12.64
CA THR A 121 15.14 20.37 -11.55
C THR A 121 14.25 19.86 -10.42
N ARG A 122 13.48 18.79 -10.65
CA ARG A 122 12.58 18.17 -9.66
C ARG A 122 12.47 16.68 -9.89
N PHE A 123 12.88 15.91 -8.92
CA PHE A 123 12.81 14.45 -8.98
C PHE A 123 12.45 13.88 -7.59
N ASP A 124 11.82 12.73 -7.63
CA ASP A 124 11.49 11.93 -6.45
C ASP A 124 12.12 10.54 -6.60
N TYR A 125 12.56 9.95 -5.49
CA TYR A 125 12.97 8.55 -5.47
C TYR A 125 11.72 7.68 -5.43
N SER A 126 11.48 6.93 -6.48
CA SER A 126 10.24 6.17 -6.65
C SER A 126 10.44 4.89 -7.47
N ALA A 127 9.36 4.18 -7.74
CA ALA A 127 9.34 2.94 -8.48
C ALA A 127 8.37 2.99 -9.66
N ILE A 128 8.77 2.42 -10.81
CA ILE A 128 7.93 2.27 -12.00
C ILE A 128 7.99 0.81 -12.47
N GLY A 129 6.84 0.21 -12.73
CA GLY A 129 6.72 -1.12 -13.29
C GLY A 129 5.34 -1.73 -13.16
N ASP A 130 5.12 -2.84 -13.85
CA ASP A 130 3.86 -3.57 -13.81
C ASP A 130 3.54 -4.11 -12.41
N ALA A 131 4.56 -4.51 -11.64
CA ALA A 131 4.40 -4.97 -10.27
C ALA A 131 3.85 -3.87 -9.34
N VAL A 132 4.28 -2.61 -9.54
CA VAL A 132 3.77 -1.43 -8.84
C VAL A 132 2.30 -1.18 -9.17
N ASN A 133 1.98 -1.16 -10.47
CA ASN A 133 0.61 -0.95 -10.95
C ASN A 133 -0.33 -2.06 -10.45
N THR A 134 0.16 -3.29 -10.37
CA THR A 134 -0.62 -4.42 -9.86
C THR A 134 -0.96 -4.24 -8.39
N ALA A 135 -0.02 -3.79 -7.55
CA ALA A 135 -0.29 -3.48 -6.14
C ALA A 135 -1.37 -2.41 -5.99
N ALA A 136 -1.32 -1.34 -6.78
CA ALA A 136 -2.35 -0.29 -6.78
C ALA A 136 -3.72 -0.82 -7.21
N ARG A 137 -3.78 -1.72 -8.20
CA ARG A 137 -5.03 -2.34 -8.66
C ARG A 137 -5.61 -3.31 -7.63
N LEU A 138 -4.77 -4.05 -6.91
CA LEU A 138 -5.20 -4.90 -5.80
C LEU A 138 -5.82 -4.07 -4.68
N GLU A 139 -5.22 -2.95 -4.33
CA GLU A 139 -5.81 -2.01 -3.37
C GLU A 139 -7.21 -1.58 -3.83
N SER A 140 -7.34 -1.09 -5.06
CA SER A 140 -8.64 -0.65 -5.60
C SER A 140 -9.68 -1.76 -5.63
N ALA A 141 -9.27 -3.00 -5.87
CA ALA A 141 -10.17 -4.17 -5.92
C ALA A 141 -10.66 -4.61 -4.53
N THR A 142 -10.07 -4.14 -3.44
CA THR A 142 -10.49 -4.50 -2.07
C THR A 142 -11.97 -4.23 -1.82
N LYS A 143 -12.49 -3.14 -2.37
CA LYS A 143 -13.91 -2.76 -2.24
C LYS A 143 -14.85 -3.75 -2.94
N GLU A 144 -14.48 -4.20 -4.13
CA GLU A 144 -15.29 -5.12 -4.94
C GLU A 144 -15.25 -6.54 -4.37
N VAL A 145 -14.09 -6.95 -3.86
CA VAL A 145 -13.86 -8.28 -3.28
C VAL A 145 -14.45 -8.39 -1.87
N GLY A 146 -14.58 -7.26 -1.16
CA GLY A 146 -15.08 -7.23 0.22
C GLY A 146 -14.04 -7.65 1.26
N GLU A 147 -12.77 -7.51 0.94
CA GLU A 147 -11.65 -7.75 1.86
C GLU A 147 -10.85 -6.47 2.07
N ASP A 148 -10.22 -6.32 3.24
CA ASP A 148 -9.42 -5.13 3.53
C ASP A 148 -8.02 -5.20 2.97
N ILE A 149 -7.47 -6.43 2.84
CA ILE A 149 -6.11 -6.68 2.35
C ILE A 149 -6.19 -7.65 1.18
N LEU A 150 -5.62 -7.26 0.05
CA LEU A 150 -5.42 -8.15 -1.11
C LEU A 150 -3.93 -8.30 -1.40
N ILE A 151 -3.50 -9.55 -1.56
CA ILE A 151 -2.11 -9.94 -1.75
C ILE A 151 -2.00 -10.65 -3.09
N GLY A 152 -1.04 -10.22 -3.92
CA GLY A 152 -0.74 -10.85 -5.20
C GLY A 152 0.02 -12.17 -5.06
N GLU A 153 -0.04 -13.00 -6.09
CA GLU A 153 0.56 -14.33 -6.11
C GLU A 153 2.06 -14.33 -5.83
N ASN A 154 2.80 -13.36 -6.38
CA ASN A 154 4.25 -13.28 -6.18
C ASN A 154 4.63 -13.02 -4.71
N THR A 155 3.86 -12.20 -4.01
CA THR A 155 4.05 -11.99 -2.58
C THR A 155 3.67 -13.24 -1.78
N ALA A 156 2.53 -13.85 -2.12
CA ALA A 156 2.02 -15.02 -1.42
C ALA A 156 2.96 -16.23 -1.50
N LYS A 157 3.62 -16.43 -2.63
CA LYS A 157 4.57 -17.55 -2.83
C LYS A 157 5.85 -17.45 -1.98
N ASN A 158 6.23 -16.24 -1.60
CA ASN A 158 7.49 -15.96 -0.92
C ASN A 158 7.31 -15.63 0.57
N CYS A 159 6.20 -16.06 1.16
CA CYS A 159 5.96 -15.91 2.59
C CYS A 159 5.44 -17.21 3.20
N ASP A 160 5.65 -17.37 4.48
CA ASP A 160 5.21 -18.52 5.29
C ASP A 160 3.90 -18.28 6.05
N PHE A 161 3.23 -17.15 5.79
CA PHE A 161 1.92 -16.88 6.36
C PHE A 161 0.85 -17.82 5.82
N LYS A 162 -0.07 -18.22 6.68
CA LYS A 162 -1.27 -18.93 6.27
C LYS A 162 -2.23 -17.94 5.62
N LEU A 163 -2.17 -17.85 4.29
CA LEU A 163 -3.03 -16.99 3.49
C LEU A 163 -4.28 -17.74 3.03
N LYS A 164 -5.41 -17.03 2.98
CA LYS A 164 -6.65 -17.51 2.39
C LYS A 164 -6.64 -17.17 0.88
N SER A 165 -6.70 -18.21 0.04
CA SER A 165 -6.89 -18.02 -1.40
C SER A 165 -8.30 -17.54 -1.70
N LEU A 166 -8.42 -16.56 -2.56
CA LEU A 166 -9.69 -15.99 -3.02
C LEU A 166 -9.93 -16.33 -4.48
N LYS A 167 -11.16 -16.11 -4.95
CA LYS A 167 -11.50 -16.25 -6.37
C LYS A 167 -10.65 -15.27 -7.19
N PRO A 168 -9.97 -15.72 -8.26
CA PRO A 168 -9.17 -14.84 -9.10
C PRO A 168 -10.01 -13.69 -9.67
N ILE A 169 -9.41 -12.51 -9.76
CA ILE A 169 -10.06 -11.30 -10.25
C ILE A 169 -9.46 -10.84 -11.58
N LYS A 170 -10.27 -10.18 -12.37
CA LYS A 170 -9.82 -9.47 -13.57
C LYS A 170 -9.66 -8.00 -13.23
N VAL A 171 -8.45 -7.48 -13.37
CA VAL A 171 -8.18 -6.06 -13.14
C VAL A 171 -7.96 -5.32 -14.45
N LYS A 172 -8.30 -4.04 -14.48
CA LYS A 172 -8.16 -3.18 -15.67
C LYS A 172 -6.72 -3.21 -16.20
N GLY A 173 -6.57 -3.44 -17.51
CA GLY A 173 -5.28 -3.46 -18.18
C GLY A 173 -4.50 -4.78 -18.08
N LYS A 174 -5.04 -5.81 -17.44
CA LYS A 174 -4.49 -7.17 -17.46
C LYS A 174 -5.31 -8.07 -18.38
N LYS A 175 -4.63 -8.87 -19.22
CA LYS A 175 -5.29 -9.86 -20.09
C LYS A 175 -5.79 -11.06 -19.29
N ASN A 176 -5.02 -11.48 -18.29
CA ASN A 176 -5.29 -12.66 -17.48
C ASN A 176 -5.88 -12.29 -16.12
N TYR A 177 -6.61 -13.26 -15.53
CA TYR A 177 -7.03 -13.16 -14.14
C TYR A 177 -5.83 -13.19 -13.20
N LEU A 178 -5.88 -12.38 -12.15
CA LEU A 178 -4.90 -12.38 -11.07
C LEU A 178 -5.36 -13.33 -9.97
N LYS A 179 -4.47 -14.23 -9.55
CA LYS A 179 -4.64 -14.99 -8.31
C LYS A 179 -4.39 -14.05 -7.14
N ILE A 180 -5.31 -14.05 -6.20
CA ILE A 180 -5.30 -13.16 -5.05
C ILE A 180 -5.51 -13.92 -3.76
N TYR A 181 -4.97 -13.36 -2.70
CA TYR A 181 -5.02 -13.90 -1.35
C TYR A 181 -5.36 -12.81 -0.36
N THR A 182 -5.83 -13.21 0.82
CA THR A 182 -6.01 -12.32 1.98
C THR A 182 -5.48 -12.95 3.25
N VAL A 183 -5.38 -12.16 4.31
CA VAL A 183 -4.84 -12.53 5.63
C VAL A 183 -5.68 -11.97 6.77
#